data_be1dec03b0082a3ab0396c81b1795440
#
_entry.id   be1dec03b0082a3ab0396c81b1795440
#
_cell.length_a   1.000
_cell.length_b   1.000
_cell.length_c   1.000
_cell.angle_alpha   90.00
_cell.angle_beta   90.00
_cell.angle_gamma   90.00
#
_symmetry.space_group_name_H-M   'P 1'
#
loop_
_entity.id
_entity.type
_entity.pdbx_description
1 polymer ?
#
loop_
_entity_poly.entity_id
_entity_poly.type
_entity_poly.pdbx_seq_one_letter_code
_entity_poly.pdbx_strand_id
1 'polypeptide(L)'
;LLWILYCTKTNDRAFLWDLLLGNPGPVTIGTYPSRRHGDLGRRWARNNCAMITNDALDKLDRAILRCLQQNGRETYEVIGEQVGLSPSAVLRRVKRLEESGVIDRYVALVRPEAVGLGLTAYLNVRLEKHTETHKRNPMDVFRASVQTWPEVVECASLTGEMDYLLRVVVADMAHYSRFIMETLLKHPSVQDCKTSFVLDRVKTT
;
A
#
# COMPACT_ATOMS: atom_id res chain seq x y z
N LEU A 1 11.60 9.86 2.35
CA LEU A 1 11.02 11.12 2.88
C LEU A 1 9.67 10.88 3.57
N LEU A 2 8.79 10.00 3.05
CA LEU A 2 7.49 9.66 3.69
C LEU A 2 7.64 8.89 5.02
N TRP A 3 8.72 8.17 5.21
CA TRP A 3 8.98 7.39 6.44
C TRP A 3 9.39 8.27 7.64
N ILE A 4 10.04 9.41 7.38
CA ILE A 4 10.48 10.36 8.41
C ILE A 4 9.28 11.02 9.12
N LEU A 5 8.16 11.20 8.44
CA LEU A 5 6.96 11.83 9.01
C LEU A 5 6.15 10.90 9.96
N TYR A 6 6.36 9.59 9.90
CA TYR A 6 5.69 8.64 10.80
C TYR A 6 6.33 8.61 12.21
N CYS A 7 7.63 8.92 12.33
CA CYS A 7 8.34 8.94 13.62
C CYS A 7 8.08 10.22 14.46
N THR A 8 7.53 11.26 13.90
CA THR A 8 7.34 12.53 14.64
C THR A 8 6.15 12.53 15.62
N LYS A 9 5.35 11.46 15.67
CA LYS A 9 4.26 11.31 16.66
C LYS A 9 4.70 10.67 17.98
N THR A 10 5.90 10.11 18.04
CA THR A 10 6.54 9.70 19.28
C THR A 10 7.62 10.73 19.61
N ASN A 11 7.49 11.37 20.78
CA ASN A 11 8.27 12.52 21.26
C ASN A 11 9.77 12.18 21.52
N ASP A 12 10.42 11.40 20.65
CA ASP A 12 11.79 10.93 20.79
C ASP A 12 12.72 11.67 19.81
N ARG A 13 13.10 12.88 20.23
CA ARG A 13 14.06 13.73 19.50
C ARG A 13 15.46 13.13 19.40
N ALA A 14 15.80 12.16 20.22
CA ALA A 14 17.13 11.52 20.23
C ALA A 14 17.36 10.66 18.99
N PHE A 15 16.34 9.97 18.48
CA PHE A 15 16.44 9.06 17.34
C PHE A 15 16.76 9.77 15.99
N LEU A 16 16.33 11.02 15.83
CA LEU A 16 16.55 11.80 14.61
C LEU A 16 18.00 12.26 14.45
N TRP A 17 18.71 12.49 15.55
CA TRP A 17 20.12 12.95 15.52
C TRP A 17 21.08 11.83 15.14
N ASP A 18 20.84 10.59 15.60
CA ASP A 18 21.71 9.45 15.30
C ASP A 18 21.62 9.03 13.83
N LEU A 19 20.45 9.19 13.19
CA LEU A 19 20.27 8.89 11.77
C LEU A 19 20.98 9.90 10.85
N LEU A 20 21.06 11.16 11.25
CA LEU A 20 21.71 12.24 10.50
C LEU A 20 23.24 12.20 10.59
N LEU A 21 23.80 11.60 11.65
CA LEU A 21 25.26 11.51 11.87
C LEU A 21 25.88 10.21 11.35
N GLY A 22 25.12 9.33 10.72
CA GLY A 22 25.66 8.15 10.00
C GLY A 22 26.27 7.05 10.90
N ASN A 23 25.88 6.97 12.17
CA ASN A 23 26.39 5.99 13.11
C ASN A 23 25.27 5.07 13.63
N PRO A 24 24.92 3.97 12.95
CA PRO A 24 23.88 3.05 13.39
C PRO A 24 24.44 2.15 14.51
N GLY A 25 24.27 2.57 15.75
CA GLY A 25 24.43 1.70 16.91
C GLY A 25 23.38 0.60 16.94
N PRO A 26 23.57 -0.52 17.68
CA PRO A 26 22.62 -1.62 17.74
C PRO A 26 21.30 -1.13 18.35
N VAL A 27 20.23 -1.13 17.54
CA VAL A 27 18.88 -0.77 17.98
C VAL A 27 18.32 -1.89 18.83
N THR A 28 18.32 -1.75 20.13
CA THR A 28 17.58 -2.61 21.05
C THR A 28 16.09 -2.29 20.93
N ILE A 29 15.33 -3.22 20.35
CA ILE A 29 13.87 -3.13 20.25
C ILE A 29 13.29 -3.31 21.65
N GLY A 30 12.87 -2.21 22.27
CA GLY A 30 12.11 -2.22 23.51
C GLY A 30 10.81 -3.00 23.35
N THR A 31 10.58 -3.98 24.22
CA THR A 31 9.34 -4.77 24.30
C THR A 31 8.15 -3.86 24.60
N TYR A 32 7.28 -3.66 23.59
CA TYR A 32 6.02 -2.96 23.75
C TYR A 32 5.02 -3.89 24.48
N PRO A 33 4.34 -3.43 25.54
CA PRO A 33 3.39 -4.26 26.27
C PRO A 33 2.19 -4.60 25.38
N SER A 34 1.97 -5.91 25.21
CA SER A 34 0.88 -6.49 24.43
C SER A 34 -0.47 -6.13 25.01
N ARG A 35 -1.17 -5.14 24.44
CA ARG A 35 -2.63 -5.05 24.57
C ARG A 35 -3.26 -5.58 23.29
N ARG A 36 -4.15 -6.54 23.49
CA ARG A 36 -4.93 -7.33 22.52
C ARG A 36 -5.40 -6.49 21.32
N HIS A 37 -4.67 -6.56 20.23
CA HIS A 37 -5.12 -6.12 18.91
C HIS A 37 -5.23 -7.37 18.04
N GLY A 38 -6.38 -7.52 17.40
CA GLY A 38 -6.73 -8.71 16.64
C GLY A 38 -5.74 -9.03 15.51
N ASP A 39 -5.89 -10.21 14.93
CA ASP A 39 -5.02 -10.87 13.96
C ASP A 39 -4.60 -10.02 12.72
N LEU A 40 -5.38 -8.99 12.39
CA LEU A 40 -5.11 -8.03 11.32
C LEU A 40 -3.89 -7.13 11.60
N GLY A 41 -3.65 -6.74 12.85
CA GLY A 41 -2.46 -5.98 13.24
C GLY A 41 -1.19 -6.81 13.12
N ARG A 42 -1.26 -8.10 13.39
CA ARG A 42 -0.14 -9.04 13.25
C ARG A 42 0.18 -9.36 11.79
N ARG A 43 -0.82 -9.36 10.91
CA ARG A 43 -0.63 -9.56 9.47
C ARG A 43 -0.01 -8.31 8.83
N TRP A 44 -0.43 -7.11 9.24
CA TRP A 44 0.16 -5.85 8.79
C TRP A 44 1.62 -5.69 9.26
N ALA A 45 1.92 -6.02 10.53
CA ALA A 45 3.27 -5.99 11.06
C ALA A 45 4.19 -7.04 10.40
N ARG A 46 3.68 -8.22 10.05
CA ARG A 46 4.44 -9.24 9.30
C ARG A 46 4.73 -8.82 7.87
N ASN A 47 3.80 -8.13 7.20
CA ASN A 47 3.98 -7.72 5.81
C ASN A 47 4.80 -6.41 5.67
N ASN A 48 4.83 -5.56 6.71
CA ASN A 48 5.56 -4.29 6.64
C ASN A 48 6.81 -4.22 7.52
N CYS A 49 7.03 -5.18 8.41
CA CYS A 49 8.16 -5.17 9.34
C CYS A 49 9.22 -6.25 9.07
N ALA A 50 9.07 -7.07 8.02
CA ALA A 50 10.23 -7.66 7.42
C ALA A 50 10.93 -6.51 6.67
N MET A 51 11.85 -5.81 7.35
CA MET A 51 12.88 -5.05 6.65
C MET A 51 13.57 -6.06 5.73
N ILE A 52 13.14 -6.08 4.46
CA ILE A 52 13.93 -6.66 3.40
C ILE A 52 15.17 -5.78 3.39
N THR A 53 16.20 -6.21 4.11
CA THR A 53 17.48 -5.53 4.08
C THR A 53 17.88 -5.46 2.61
N ASN A 54 18.20 -4.28 2.14
CA ASN A 54 18.57 -4.01 0.75
C ASN A 54 19.78 -4.88 0.30
N ASP A 55 20.44 -5.53 1.25
CA ASP A 55 21.54 -6.51 1.08
C ASP A 55 21.08 -7.88 0.56
N ALA A 56 19.79 -8.21 0.63
CA ALA A 56 19.29 -9.52 0.17
C ALA A 56 19.14 -9.63 -1.35
N LEU A 57 19.08 -8.50 -2.09
CA LEU A 57 18.90 -8.45 -3.55
C LEU A 57 20.20 -8.11 -4.26
N ASP A 58 20.75 -9.07 -4.98
CA ASP A 58 21.94 -8.83 -5.82
C ASP A 58 21.58 -8.09 -7.14
N LYS A 59 22.60 -7.74 -7.92
CA LYS A 59 22.42 -7.01 -9.18
C LYS A 59 21.56 -7.81 -10.19
N LEU A 60 21.69 -9.13 -10.19
CA LEU A 60 20.96 -10.01 -11.09
C LEU A 60 19.49 -10.13 -10.68
N ASP A 61 19.19 -10.19 -9.38
CA ASP A 61 17.81 -10.16 -8.88
C ASP A 61 17.09 -8.88 -9.29
N ARG A 62 17.78 -7.73 -9.16
CA ARG A 62 17.22 -6.42 -9.58
C ARG A 62 17.02 -6.35 -11.10
N ALA A 63 17.88 -6.98 -11.88
CA ALA A 63 17.72 -7.05 -13.34
C ALA A 63 16.53 -7.93 -13.72
N ILE A 64 16.37 -9.10 -13.11
CA ILE A 64 15.20 -9.98 -13.29
C ILE A 64 13.91 -9.25 -12.92
N LEU A 65 13.87 -8.57 -11.77
CA LEU A 65 12.69 -7.81 -11.35
C LEU A 65 12.31 -6.70 -12.35
N ARG A 66 13.29 -6.02 -12.96
CA ARG A 66 13.01 -5.03 -14.02
C ARG A 66 12.36 -5.65 -15.25
N CYS A 67 12.85 -6.82 -15.70
CA CYS A 67 12.24 -7.55 -16.81
C CYS A 67 10.79 -7.92 -16.49
N LEU A 68 10.54 -8.48 -15.30
CA LEU A 68 9.19 -8.88 -14.86
C LEU A 68 8.25 -7.69 -14.64
N GLN A 69 8.77 -6.52 -14.24
CA GLN A 69 7.97 -5.30 -14.12
C GLN A 69 7.56 -4.72 -15.48
N GLN A 70 8.36 -4.93 -16.51
CA GLN A 70 8.03 -4.55 -17.89
C GLN A 70 7.06 -5.53 -18.54
N ASN A 71 7.31 -6.84 -18.36
CA ASN A 71 6.46 -7.90 -18.86
C ASN A 71 6.41 -9.07 -17.87
N GLY A 72 5.37 -9.12 -17.05
CA GLY A 72 5.19 -10.20 -16.06
C GLY A 72 4.89 -11.58 -16.65
N ARG A 73 4.76 -11.70 -18.00
CA ARG A 73 4.56 -12.96 -18.73
C ARG A 73 5.78 -13.35 -19.57
N GLU A 74 6.92 -12.67 -19.36
CA GLU A 74 8.15 -12.97 -20.07
C GLU A 74 8.65 -14.38 -19.72
N THR A 75 9.23 -15.09 -20.72
CA THR A 75 9.76 -16.42 -20.49
C THR A 75 11.11 -16.37 -19.79
N TYR A 76 11.48 -17.42 -19.08
CA TYR A 76 12.77 -17.48 -18.38
C TYR A 76 13.95 -17.54 -19.34
N GLU A 77 13.73 -18.01 -20.58
CA GLU A 77 14.72 -17.99 -21.65
C GLU A 77 15.07 -16.54 -22.02
N VAL A 78 14.06 -15.73 -22.33
CA VAL A 78 14.23 -14.32 -22.71
C VAL A 78 14.83 -13.51 -21.56
N ILE A 79 14.33 -13.70 -20.33
CA ILE A 79 14.92 -13.05 -19.15
C ILE A 79 16.39 -13.48 -19.00
N GLY A 80 16.69 -14.78 -19.18
CA GLY A 80 18.04 -15.33 -19.09
C GLY A 80 19.01 -14.69 -20.08
N GLU A 81 18.59 -14.52 -21.32
CA GLU A 81 19.37 -13.82 -22.36
C GLU A 81 19.68 -12.36 -21.96
N GLN A 82 18.69 -11.64 -21.42
CA GLN A 82 18.84 -10.23 -21.02
C GLN A 82 19.78 -10.05 -19.82
N VAL A 83 19.79 -11.00 -18.87
CA VAL A 83 20.56 -10.88 -17.61
C VAL A 83 21.82 -11.72 -17.60
N GLY A 84 22.11 -12.49 -18.66
CA GLY A 84 23.29 -13.37 -18.77
C GLY A 84 23.22 -14.61 -17.88
N LEU A 85 22.04 -15.22 -17.74
CA LEU A 85 21.80 -16.42 -16.93
C LEU A 85 21.12 -17.53 -17.72
N SER A 86 21.34 -18.79 -17.30
CA SER A 86 20.54 -19.90 -17.82
C SER A 86 19.09 -19.81 -17.35
N PRO A 87 18.11 -20.32 -18.11
CA PRO A 87 16.69 -20.32 -17.72
C PRO A 87 16.45 -20.97 -16.35
N SER A 88 17.17 -22.04 -16.02
CA SER A 88 17.09 -22.71 -14.73
C SER A 88 17.62 -21.84 -13.57
N ALA A 89 18.65 -21.03 -13.82
CA ALA A 89 19.14 -20.08 -12.83
C ALA A 89 18.15 -18.94 -12.61
N VAL A 90 17.50 -18.44 -13.67
CA VAL A 90 16.42 -17.44 -13.57
C VAL A 90 15.26 -18.02 -12.76
N LEU A 91 14.75 -19.20 -13.10
CA LEU A 91 13.67 -19.88 -12.38
C LEU A 91 13.95 -19.98 -10.88
N ARG A 92 15.15 -20.43 -10.50
CA ARG A 92 15.53 -20.56 -9.08
C ARG A 92 15.51 -19.23 -8.36
N ARG A 93 15.97 -18.14 -9.01
CA ARG A 93 15.96 -16.79 -8.45
C ARG A 93 14.54 -16.23 -8.31
N VAL A 94 13.72 -16.38 -9.36
CA VAL A 94 12.32 -15.94 -9.33
C VAL A 94 11.56 -16.62 -8.17
N LYS A 95 11.67 -17.95 -8.05
CA LYS A 95 11.08 -18.68 -6.92
C LYS A 95 11.52 -18.15 -5.56
N ARG A 96 12.82 -17.86 -5.39
CA ARG A 96 13.31 -17.25 -4.15
C ARG A 96 12.71 -15.88 -3.90
N LEU A 97 12.53 -15.04 -4.94
CA LEU A 97 11.92 -13.72 -4.83
C LEU A 97 10.43 -13.79 -4.48
N GLU A 98 9.72 -14.80 -4.97
CA GLU A 98 8.33 -15.11 -4.61
C GLU A 98 8.23 -15.61 -3.16
N GLU A 99 9.03 -16.59 -2.78
CA GLU A 99 9.06 -17.18 -1.43
C GLU A 99 9.45 -16.15 -0.35
N SER A 100 10.35 -15.22 -0.69
CA SER A 100 10.75 -14.13 0.21
C SER A 100 9.76 -12.97 0.26
N GLY A 101 8.69 -12.98 -0.57
CA GLY A 101 7.68 -11.94 -0.65
C GLY A 101 8.15 -10.63 -1.31
N VAL A 102 9.30 -10.65 -2.00
CA VAL A 102 9.76 -9.53 -2.85
C VAL A 102 8.83 -9.38 -4.05
N ILE A 103 8.43 -10.52 -4.64
CA ILE A 103 7.32 -10.58 -5.60
C ILE A 103 6.08 -10.97 -4.80
N ASP A 104 5.15 -10.04 -4.63
CA ASP A 104 3.89 -10.29 -3.93
C ASP A 104 2.96 -11.16 -4.78
N ARG A 105 2.77 -10.77 -6.05
CA ARG A 105 1.86 -11.44 -6.99
C ARG A 105 2.02 -10.92 -8.41
N TYR A 106 1.49 -11.69 -9.37
CA TYR A 106 1.34 -11.28 -10.77
C TYR A 106 -0.11 -10.87 -11.01
N VAL A 107 -0.32 -9.70 -11.63
CA VAL A 107 -1.65 -9.17 -11.94
C VAL A 107 -1.74 -8.66 -13.36
N ALA A 108 -2.91 -8.80 -13.99
CA ALA A 108 -3.19 -8.15 -15.25
C ALA A 108 -3.62 -6.70 -14.98
N LEU A 109 -2.96 -5.74 -15.62
CA LEU A 109 -3.41 -4.34 -15.62
C LEU A 109 -4.48 -4.19 -16.70
N VAL A 110 -5.73 -3.96 -16.26
CA VAL A 110 -6.87 -3.75 -17.15
C VAL A 110 -7.11 -2.25 -17.30
N ARG A 111 -7.36 -1.80 -18.52
CA ARG A 111 -7.80 -0.41 -18.77
C ARG A 111 -9.25 -0.28 -18.29
N PRO A 112 -9.54 0.58 -17.31
CA PRO A 112 -10.88 0.70 -16.74
C PRO A 112 -11.93 1.04 -17.79
N GLU A 113 -11.58 1.88 -18.76
CA GLU A 113 -12.47 2.31 -19.85
C GLU A 113 -12.92 1.11 -20.73
N ALA A 114 -12.03 0.11 -20.91
CA ALA A 114 -12.33 -1.08 -21.70
C ALA A 114 -13.36 -2.00 -21.03
N VAL A 115 -13.57 -1.85 -19.73
CA VAL A 115 -14.57 -2.59 -18.96
C VAL A 115 -15.72 -1.71 -18.47
N GLY A 116 -15.92 -0.53 -19.13
CA GLY A 116 -17.02 0.36 -18.84
C GLY A 116 -16.85 1.24 -17.59
N LEU A 117 -15.64 1.35 -17.05
CA LEU A 117 -15.34 2.18 -15.87
C LEU A 117 -14.57 3.44 -16.29
N GLY A 118 -15.30 4.44 -16.80
CA GLY A 118 -14.72 5.63 -17.42
C GLY A 118 -14.31 6.74 -16.46
N LEU A 119 -14.66 6.66 -15.18
CA LEU A 119 -14.41 7.72 -14.21
C LEU A 119 -13.53 7.25 -13.06
N THR A 120 -12.40 7.93 -12.86
CA THR A 120 -11.51 7.71 -11.72
C THR A 120 -11.49 8.95 -10.83
N ALA A 121 -11.61 8.75 -9.52
CA ALA A 121 -11.50 9.81 -8.52
C ALA A 121 -10.56 9.41 -7.38
N TYR A 122 -9.89 10.40 -6.81
CA TYR A 122 -9.19 10.29 -5.53
C TYR A 122 -9.99 11.01 -4.45
N LEU A 123 -10.27 10.30 -3.38
CA LEU A 123 -11.02 10.80 -2.24
C LEU A 123 -10.12 10.85 -1.02
N ASN A 124 -9.96 12.04 -0.47
CA ASN A 124 -9.37 12.21 0.84
C ASN A 124 -10.48 12.14 1.87
N VAL A 125 -10.41 11.18 2.77
CA VAL A 125 -11.45 10.92 3.79
C VAL A 125 -10.92 11.26 5.15
N ARG A 126 -11.72 12.01 5.92
CA ARG A 126 -11.51 12.26 7.35
C ARG A 126 -12.51 11.44 8.14
N LEU A 127 -12.03 10.80 9.18
CA LEU A 127 -12.87 10.03 10.09
C LEU A 127 -13.26 10.83 11.31
N GLU A 128 -14.37 10.42 11.92
CA GLU A 128 -14.77 10.89 13.25
C GLU A 128 -13.68 10.56 14.28
N LYS A 129 -13.46 11.49 15.20
CA LYS A 129 -12.53 11.26 16.31
C LYS A 129 -13.09 10.18 17.22
N HIS A 130 -12.22 9.26 17.64
CA HIS A 130 -12.59 8.26 18.64
C HIS A 130 -12.95 8.97 19.94
N THR A 131 -14.21 8.80 20.40
CA THR A 131 -14.68 9.23 21.70
C THR A 131 -15.02 8.01 22.55
N GLU A 132 -15.02 8.14 23.88
CA GLU A 132 -15.34 7.03 24.79
C GLU A 132 -16.74 6.44 24.56
N THR A 133 -17.64 7.20 23.94
CA THR A 133 -18.99 6.77 23.56
C THR A 133 -19.01 5.77 22.40
N HIS A 134 -17.93 5.69 21.60
CA HIS A 134 -17.86 4.75 20.49
C HIS A 134 -17.43 3.36 20.99
N LYS A 135 -18.31 2.36 20.84
CA LYS A 135 -18.04 0.95 21.20
C LYS A 135 -16.87 0.33 20.40
N ARG A 136 -16.55 0.85 19.21
CA ARG A 136 -15.48 0.40 18.32
C ARG A 136 -14.70 1.59 17.79
N ASN A 137 -13.41 1.39 17.52
CA ASN A 137 -12.57 2.40 16.90
C ASN A 137 -13.08 2.70 15.47
N PRO A 138 -13.41 3.98 15.15
CA PRO A 138 -13.85 4.38 13.80
C PRO A 138 -12.93 3.92 12.67
N MET A 139 -11.60 3.90 12.90
CA MET A 139 -10.62 3.43 11.92
C MET A 139 -10.79 1.93 11.61
N ASP A 140 -11.04 1.10 12.62
CA ASP A 140 -11.19 -0.35 12.42
C ASP A 140 -12.50 -0.67 11.69
N VAL A 141 -13.57 0.06 12.03
CA VAL A 141 -14.87 -0.06 11.35
C VAL A 141 -14.74 0.35 9.89
N PHE A 142 -14.10 1.49 9.61
CA PHE A 142 -13.88 1.98 8.25
C PHE A 142 -13.04 1.01 7.41
N ARG A 143 -11.92 0.52 7.96
CA ARG A 143 -11.04 -0.45 7.27
C ARG A 143 -11.77 -1.74 6.88
N ALA A 144 -12.64 -2.24 7.76
CA ALA A 144 -13.44 -3.42 7.47
C ALA A 144 -14.45 -3.16 6.34
N SER A 145 -15.11 -2.00 6.37
CA SER A 145 -16.12 -1.63 5.37
C SER A 145 -15.51 -1.39 3.98
N VAL A 146 -14.38 -0.70 3.89
CA VAL A 146 -13.70 -0.43 2.61
C VAL A 146 -13.37 -1.72 1.84
N GLN A 147 -13.07 -2.83 2.52
CA GLN A 147 -12.80 -4.11 1.87
C GLN A 147 -14.01 -4.66 1.10
N THR A 148 -15.21 -4.18 1.39
CA THR A 148 -16.45 -4.63 0.76
C THR A 148 -16.94 -3.72 -0.36
N TRP A 149 -16.29 -2.56 -0.58
CA TRP A 149 -16.71 -1.59 -1.58
C TRP A 149 -16.02 -1.85 -2.93
N PRO A 150 -16.76 -2.36 -3.93
CA PRO A 150 -16.16 -2.72 -5.22
C PRO A 150 -15.65 -1.51 -6.01
N GLU A 151 -16.17 -0.32 -5.75
CA GLU A 151 -15.73 0.93 -6.38
C GLU A 151 -14.33 1.35 -5.91
N VAL A 152 -13.91 0.92 -4.72
CA VAL A 152 -12.63 1.28 -4.12
C VAL A 152 -11.56 0.28 -4.53
N VAL A 153 -10.67 0.69 -5.41
CA VAL A 153 -9.56 -0.15 -5.91
C VAL A 153 -8.26 0.01 -5.12
N GLU A 154 -8.16 1.07 -4.31
CA GLU A 154 -7.02 1.32 -3.44
C GLU A 154 -7.45 2.14 -2.22
N CYS A 155 -6.91 1.81 -1.05
CA CYS A 155 -7.11 2.56 0.18
C CYS A 155 -5.79 2.64 0.94
N ALA A 156 -5.28 3.85 1.16
CA ALA A 156 -4.07 4.11 1.93
C ALA A 156 -4.38 5.00 3.13
N SER A 157 -3.82 4.68 4.30
CA SER A 157 -3.87 5.61 5.43
C SER A 157 -2.82 6.71 5.25
N LEU A 158 -3.19 7.93 5.59
CA LEU A 158 -2.35 9.11 5.44
C LEU A 158 -1.89 9.64 6.81
N THR A 159 -0.81 10.39 6.76
CA THR A 159 -0.41 11.30 7.83
C THR A 159 -0.90 12.70 7.49
N GLY A 160 -1.34 13.48 8.48
CA GLY A 160 -1.76 14.87 8.26
C GLY A 160 -3.22 15.12 8.57
N GLU A 161 -3.86 16.01 7.82
CA GLU A 161 -5.22 16.49 8.07
C GLU A 161 -6.29 15.45 7.74
N MET A 162 -6.06 14.64 6.70
CA MET A 162 -6.96 13.58 6.24
C MET A 162 -6.40 12.22 6.65
N ASP A 163 -7.28 11.28 6.96
CA ASP A 163 -6.91 9.97 7.50
C ASP A 163 -6.66 8.93 6.41
N TYR A 164 -7.42 8.98 5.31
CA TYR A 164 -7.35 8.01 4.22
C TYR A 164 -7.39 8.67 2.85
N LEU A 165 -6.66 8.07 1.91
CA LEU A 165 -6.79 8.31 0.47
C LEU A 165 -7.39 7.06 -0.17
N LEU A 166 -8.52 7.22 -0.85
CA LEU A 166 -9.15 6.19 -1.65
C LEU A 166 -8.94 6.50 -3.13
N ARG A 167 -8.66 5.47 -3.93
CA ARG A 167 -8.81 5.53 -5.38
C ARG A 167 -10.09 4.79 -5.76
N VAL A 168 -11.03 5.53 -6.30
CA VAL A 168 -12.36 5.05 -6.70
C VAL A 168 -12.45 5.02 -8.21
N VAL A 169 -12.98 3.92 -8.77
CA VAL A 169 -13.16 3.74 -10.20
C VAL A 169 -14.60 3.31 -10.44
N VAL A 170 -15.33 4.08 -11.24
CA VAL A 170 -16.76 3.90 -11.48
C VAL A 170 -17.09 4.15 -12.96
N ALA A 171 -18.30 3.77 -13.39
CA ALA A 171 -18.72 3.92 -14.77
C ALA A 171 -18.84 5.39 -15.17
N ASP A 172 -19.53 6.18 -14.36
CA ASP A 172 -19.92 7.56 -14.67
C ASP A 172 -20.16 8.38 -13.39
N MET A 173 -20.54 9.63 -13.56
CA MET A 173 -20.85 10.56 -12.48
C MET A 173 -22.09 10.14 -11.66
N ALA A 174 -23.06 9.49 -12.26
CA ALA A 174 -24.25 9.02 -11.56
C ALA A 174 -23.91 7.85 -10.62
N HIS A 175 -23.04 6.92 -11.08
CA HIS A 175 -22.51 5.85 -10.26
C HIS A 175 -21.67 6.43 -9.10
N TYR A 176 -20.78 7.40 -9.39
CA TYR A 176 -20.00 8.08 -8.38
C TYR A 176 -20.87 8.73 -7.31
N SER A 177 -21.91 9.48 -7.73
CA SER A 177 -22.83 10.16 -6.83
C SER A 177 -23.55 9.18 -5.88
N ARG A 178 -24.02 8.04 -6.40
CA ARG A 178 -24.63 6.99 -5.56
C ARG A 178 -23.63 6.45 -4.54
N PHE A 179 -22.41 6.11 -4.95
CA PHE A 179 -21.36 5.63 -4.04
C PHE A 179 -21.10 6.62 -2.91
N ILE A 180 -20.91 7.92 -3.23
CA ILE A 180 -20.66 8.95 -2.22
C ILE A 180 -21.83 9.10 -1.27
N MET A 181 -23.06 9.29 -1.80
CA MET A 181 -24.22 9.66 -1.01
C MET A 181 -24.81 8.47 -0.24
N GLU A 182 -24.71 7.26 -0.77
CA GLU A 182 -25.37 6.10 -0.18
C GLU A 182 -24.39 5.17 0.57
N THR A 183 -23.11 5.23 0.27
CA THR A 183 -22.11 4.36 0.87
C THR A 183 -21.13 5.13 1.74
N LEU A 184 -20.36 6.05 1.18
CA LEU A 184 -19.27 6.70 1.90
C LEU A 184 -19.77 7.67 2.98
N LEU A 185 -20.64 8.62 2.62
CA LEU A 185 -21.12 9.64 3.56
C LEU A 185 -22.15 9.11 4.57
N LYS A 186 -22.78 7.97 4.30
CA LYS A 186 -23.61 7.29 5.30
C LYS A 186 -22.82 6.45 6.29
N HIS A 187 -21.51 6.24 6.03
CA HIS A 187 -20.69 5.43 6.92
C HIS A 187 -20.46 6.15 8.25
N PRO A 188 -20.76 5.51 9.40
CA PRO A 188 -20.78 6.18 10.72
C PRO A 188 -19.41 6.68 11.18
N SER A 189 -18.33 6.20 10.57
CA SER A 189 -16.98 6.64 10.89
C SER A 189 -16.50 7.79 10.00
N VAL A 190 -17.26 8.22 8.98
CA VAL A 190 -16.81 9.24 8.03
C VAL A 190 -17.34 10.60 8.49
N GLN A 191 -16.44 11.55 8.73
CA GLN A 191 -16.75 12.93 9.09
C GLN A 191 -16.85 13.81 7.85
N ASP A 192 -15.90 13.68 6.93
CA ASP A 192 -15.77 14.54 5.76
C ASP A 192 -15.01 13.83 4.64
N CYS A 193 -15.23 14.24 3.38
CA CYS A 193 -14.44 13.80 2.26
C CYS A 193 -14.21 14.92 1.24
N LYS A 194 -13.01 14.93 0.65
CA LYS A 194 -12.63 15.82 -0.45
C LYS A 194 -12.31 14.98 -1.69
N THR A 195 -12.96 15.29 -2.79
CA THR A 195 -12.82 14.55 -4.05
C THR A 195 -12.01 15.32 -5.07
N SER A 196 -11.14 14.58 -5.78
CA SER A 196 -10.44 15.06 -6.98
C SER A 196 -10.65 14.08 -8.11
N PHE A 197 -11.24 14.52 -9.22
CA PHE A 197 -11.38 13.69 -10.41
C PHE A 197 -10.09 13.70 -11.23
N VAL A 198 -9.75 12.53 -11.79
CA VAL A 198 -8.62 12.41 -12.72
C VAL A 198 -9.06 12.92 -14.08
N LEU A 199 -8.40 13.97 -14.55
CA LEU A 199 -8.64 14.52 -15.89
C LEU A 199 -7.81 13.79 -16.94
N ASP A 200 -6.54 13.50 -16.61
CA ASP A 200 -5.61 12.80 -17.49
C ASP A 200 -4.61 11.99 -16.67
N ARG A 201 -4.17 10.85 -17.20
CA ARG A 201 -3.12 10.01 -16.61
C ARG A 201 -1.81 10.23 -17.34
N VAL A 202 -1.02 11.17 -16.89
CA VAL A 202 0.25 11.54 -17.53
C VAL A 202 1.28 10.41 -17.48
N LYS A 203 1.25 9.58 -16.44
CA LYS A 203 2.16 8.42 -16.28
C LYS A 203 1.52 7.32 -15.45
N THR A 204 1.60 6.10 -15.96
CA THR A 204 1.32 4.85 -15.23
C THR A 204 2.54 3.94 -15.38
N THR A 205 3.08 3.45 -14.28
CA THR A 205 4.15 2.43 -14.26
C THR A 205 3.62 1.18 -13.65
#